data_784150fa6c0742dad7e42d4ac56e5f88
#
_entry.id   784150fa6c0742dad7e42d4ac56e5f88
#
_cell.length_a   1.000
_cell.length_b   1.000
_cell.length_c   1.000
_cell.angle_alpha   90.00
_cell.angle_beta   90.00
_cell.angle_gamma   90.00
#
_symmetry.space_group_name_H-M   'P 1'
#
loop_
_entity.id
_entity.type
_entity.pdbx_description
1 polymer ?
#
loop_
_entity_poly.entity_id
_entity_poly.type
_entity_poly.pdbx_seq_one_letter_code
_entity_poly.pdbx_strand_id
1 'polypeptide(L)'
;MTREELYQSIYTHETIYIPPQEEGSAALEVALGCSWHKCTFCDFARDEFCIHPLSRIEHNLQILGMLQPENTRLFLLGENAFCLSTEFLYQIIDLVAKYMPNVHRIAMYSRADDILRKTDEELRLLKSRGVAALHIGVESGSDPILAERCKGVTSAQILDALHRLEQTGIDYFVTIIPGLGGREYSHLHALETARLLNQLHPKNIWCLKLKLWEDTKLCKEAQKGFFQMMTPE
;
A
#
# COMPACT_ATOMS: atom_id res chain seq x y z
N MET A 1 2.79 -29.62 -14.74
CA MET A 1 2.41 -28.24 -14.37
C MET A 1 2.89 -27.31 -15.48
N THR A 2 2.00 -26.60 -16.11
CA THR A 2 2.34 -25.58 -17.12
C THR A 2 3.04 -24.39 -16.47
N ARG A 3 3.65 -23.50 -17.27
CA ARG A 3 4.25 -22.26 -16.78
C ARG A 3 3.22 -21.37 -16.07
N GLU A 4 2.00 -21.32 -16.58
CA GLU A 4 0.90 -20.56 -16.01
C GLU A 4 0.44 -21.15 -14.66
N GLU A 5 0.22 -22.45 -14.59
CA GLU A 5 -0.12 -23.13 -13.33
C GLU A 5 0.95 -22.93 -12.26
N LEU A 6 2.25 -22.97 -12.66
CA LEU A 6 3.35 -22.72 -11.76
C LEU A 6 3.35 -21.26 -11.25
N TYR A 7 3.08 -20.30 -12.15
CA TYR A 7 2.97 -18.88 -11.78
C TYR A 7 1.81 -18.64 -10.82
N GLN A 8 0.65 -19.22 -11.07
CA GLN A 8 -0.52 -19.08 -10.19
C GLN A 8 -0.32 -19.75 -8.83
N SER A 9 0.47 -20.81 -8.75
CA SER A 9 0.68 -21.55 -7.50
C SER A 9 1.42 -20.79 -6.40
N ILE A 10 2.09 -19.68 -6.74
CA ILE A 10 2.83 -18.85 -5.75
C ILE A 10 1.95 -17.81 -5.06
N TYR A 11 0.69 -17.67 -5.49
CA TYR A 11 -0.26 -16.72 -4.91
C TYR A 11 -1.39 -17.45 -4.17
N THR A 12 -1.91 -16.78 -3.16
CA THR A 12 -3.06 -17.30 -2.40
C THR A 12 -4.36 -17.10 -3.18
N HIS A 13 -4.47 -16.03 -3.96
CA HIS A 13 -5.65 -15.71 -4.76
C HIS A 13 -5.33 -15.71 -6.26
N GLU A 14 -6.32 -16.02 -7.08
CA GLU A 14 -6.20 -15.97 -8.55
C GLU A 14 -5.99 -14.52 -9.05
N THR A 15 -6.57 -13.55 -8.35
CA THR A 15 -6.43 -12.14 -8.68
C THR A 15 -5.51 -11.44 -7.69
N ILE A 16 -4.44 -10.85 -8.20
CA ILE A 16 -3.53 -10.00 -7.43
C ILE A 16 -3.69 -8.54 -7.84
N TYR A 17 -3.55 -7.63 -6.88
CA TYR A 17 -3.68 -6.21 -7.12
C TYR A 17 -2.32 -5.53 -7.03
N ILE A 18 -1.90 -4.94 -8.15
CA ILE A 18 -0.69 -4.15 -8.27
C ILE A 18 -1.09 -2.75 -8.72
N PRO A 19 -0.49 -1.68 -8.18
CA PRO A 19 -0.79 -0.33 -8.64
C PRO A 19 -0.40 -0.17 -10.13
N PRO A 20 -1.14 0.63 -10.92
CA PRO A 20 -0.81 0.83 -12.34
C PRO A 20 0.62 1.29 -12.60
N GLN A 21 1.21 2.04 -11.65
CA GLN A 21 2.61 2.50 -11.73
C GLN A 21 3.62 1.36 -11.64
N GLU A 22 3.21 0.21 -11.14
CA GLU A 22 4.03 -1.01 -11.00
C GLU A 22 3.67 -2.07 -12.06
N GLU A 23 2.90 -1.72 -13.09
CA GLU A 23 2.64 -2.61 -14.22
C GLU A 23 3.97 -3.10 -14.83
N GLY A 24 4.07 -4.42 -15.06
CA GLY A 24 5.29 -5.08 -15.53
C GLY A 24 6.30 -5.42 -14.43
N SER A 25 6.09 -5.06 -13.16
CA SER A 25 6.90 -5.57 -12.05
C SER A 25 6.58 -7.05 -11.81
N ALA A 26 7.58 -7.85 -11.44
CA ALA A 26 7.32 -9.13 -10.81
C ALA A 26 6.57 -8.92 -9.49
N ALA A 27 5.72 -9.85 -9.10
CA ALA A 27 4.95 -9.75 -7.87
C ALA A 27 5.30 -10.88 -6.91
N LEU A 28 5.61 -10.54 -5.67
CA LEU A 28 5.96 -11.50 -4.61
C LEU A 28 5.04 -11.33 -3.42
N GLU A 29 4.21 -12.32 -3.13
CA GLU A 29 3.34 -12.31 -1.97
C GLU A 29 4.14 -12.57 -0.69
N VAL A 30 4.21 -11.57 0.20
CA VAL A 30 4.93 -11.64 1.47
C VAL A 30 4.01 -11.64 2.69
N ALA A 31 2.79 -11.16 2.49
CA ALA A 31 1.74 -11.12 3.51
C ALA A 31 0.36 -11.14 2.85
N LEU A 32 -0.66 -11.43 3.63
CA LEU A 32 -2.08 -11.30 3.28
C LEU A 32 -2.76 -10.37 4.28
N GLY A 33 -3.83 -9.75 3.85
CA GLY A 33 -4.63 -8.86 4.67
C GLY A 33 -3.87 -7.59 5.08
N CYS A 34 -4.54 -6.72 5.81
CA CYS A 34 -3.96 -5.46 6.28
C CYS A 34 -3.74 -5.50 7.79
N SER A 35 -2.54 -5.16 8.24
CA SER A 35 -2.17 -5.11 9.66
C SER A 35 -3.05 -4.16 10.50
N TRP A 36 -3.72 -3.19 9.85
CA TRP A 36 -4.64 -2.28 10.51
C TRP A 36 -6.09 -2.79 10.53
N HIS A 37 -6.62 -3.21 9.40
CA HIS A 37 -7.93 -3.86 9.20
C HIS A 37 -9.13 -3.16 9.87
N LYS A 38 -9.11 -1.81 10.02
CA LYS A 38 -10.17 -1.05 10.72
C LYS A 38 -10.84 0.03 9.86
N CYS A 39 -10.32 0.29 8.65
CA CYS A 39 -10.89 1.32 7.77
C CYS A 39 -12.33 0.97 7.40
N THR A 40 -13.27 1.89 7.66
CA THR A 40 -14.70 1.63 7.48
C THR A 40 -15.16 1.50 6.04
N PHE A 41 -14.33 1.90 5.08
CA PHE A 41 -14.63 1.97 3.65
C PHE A 41 -13.90 0.89 2.83
N CYS A 42 -12.91 0.21 3.42
CA CYS A 42 -11.99 -0.66 2.70
C CYS A 42 -12.50 -2.10 2.65
N ASP A 43 -12.52 -2.69 1.44
CA ASP A 43 -12.69 -4.13 1.24
C ASP A 43 -11.42 -4.79 0.69
N PHE A 44 -10.37 -4.01 0.50
CA PHE A 44 -9.09 -4.50 0.00
C PHE A 44 -8.41 -5.50 0.96
N ALA A 45 -8.72 -5.42 2.25
CA ALA A 45 -8.18 -6.29 3.27
C ALA A 45 -9.25 -7.24 3.80
N ARG A 46 -9.74 -8.18 2.97
CA ARG A 46 -10.75 -9.18 3.37
C ARG A 46 -10.14 -10.32 4.18
N ASP A 47 -8.89 -10.66 3.88
CA ASP A 47 -8.18 -11.72 4.55
C ASP A 47 -7.77 -11.32 5.97
N GLU A 48 -7.68 -12.31 6.85
CA GLU A 48 -7.03 -12.14 8.13
C GLU A 48 -5.54 -11.83 7.90
N PHE A 49 -5.02 -10.83 8.61
CA PHE A 49 -3.63 -10.45 8.45
C PHE A 49 -2.70 -11.59 8.84
N CYS A 50 -1.88 -12.03 7.92
CA CYS A 50 -0.81 -12.97 8.20
C CYS A 50 0.45 -12.64 7.39
N ILE A 51 1.61 -12.88 8.01
CA ILE A 51 2.92 -12.76 7.36
C ILE A 51 3.34 -14.15 6.90
N HIS A 52 3.72 -14.29 5.64
CA HIS A 52 4.18 -15.58 5.13
C HIS A 52 5.54 -15.97 5.75
N PRO A 53 5.74 -17.26 6.06
CA PRO A 53 7.02 -17.77 6.49
C PRO A 53 8.11 -17.48 5.44
N LEU A 54 9.34 -17.17 5.90
CA LEU A 54 10.45 -16.87 5.00
C LEU A 54 10.73 -18.01 4.01
N SER A 55 10.51 -19.26 4.43
CA SER A 55 10.64 -20.44 3.55
C SER A 55 9.65 -20.46 2.39
N ARG A 56 8.42 -19.99 2.59
CA ARG A 56 7.43 -19.82 1.51
C ARG A 56 7.86 -18.71 0.57
N ILE A 57 8.30 -17.57 1.13
CA ILE A 57 8.80 -16.43 0.34
C ILE A 57 10.00 -16.85 -0.50
N GLU A 58 10.96 -17.60 0.07
CA GLU A 58 12.11 -18.12 -0.66
C GLU A 58 11.71 -19.07 -1.79
N HIS A 59 10.78 -20.00 -1.52
CA HIS A 59 10.26 -20.91 -2.54
C HIS A 59 9.59 -20.15 -3.71
N ASN A 60 8.78 -19.16 -3.41
CA ASN A 60 8.11 -18.35 -4.42
C ASN A 60 9.10 -17.51 -5.24
N LEU A 61 10.16 -16.98 -4.60
CA LEU A 61 11.25 -16.27 -5.29
C LEU A 61 12.04 -17.19 -6.23
N GLN A 62 12.27 -18.44 -5.87
CA GLN A 62 12.90 -19.43 -6.77
C GLN A 62 12.07 -19.61 -8.04
N ILE A 63 10.75 -19.73 -7.89
CA ILE A 63 9.82 -19.87 -9.02
C ILE A 63 9.82 -18.58 -9.87
N LEU A 64 9.71 -17.41 -9.25
CA LEU A 64 9.74 -16.12 -9.95
C LEU A 64 11.05 -15.92 -10.72
N GLY A 65 12.19 -16.23 -10.11
CA GLY A 65 13.50 -16.14 -10.75
C GLY A 65 13.63 -17.04 -11.99
N MET A 66 13.00 -18.23 -11.96
CA MET A 66 12.95 -19.12 -13.13
C MET A 66 11.99 -18.61 -14.22
N LEU A 67 10.85 -18.04 -13.81
CA LEU A 67 9.81 -17.59 -14.74
C LEU A 67 10.09 -16.21 -15.33
N GLN A 68 10.75 -15.33 -14.58
CA GLN A 68 10.94 -13.94 -14.92
C GLN A 68 12.40 -13.47 -14.63
N PRO A 69 13.43 -14.15 -15.16
CA PRO A 69 14.83 -13.89 -14.82
C PRO A 69 15.31 -12.49 -15.23
N GLU A 70 14.71 -11.89 -16.25
CA GLU A 70 15.08 -10.58 -16.77
C GLU A 70 14.36 -9.42 -16.07
N ASN A 71 13.47 -9.72 -15.11
CA ASN A 71 12.71 -8.66 -14.45
C ASN A 71 13.62 -7.82 -13.55
N THR A 72 13.53 -6.50 -13.69
CA THR A 72 14.33 -5.53 -12.96
C THR A 72 13.59 -4.86 -11.82
N ARG A 73 12.27 -5.13 -11.71
CA ARG A 73 11.36 -4.52 -10.76
C ARG A 73 10.58 -5.62 -10.01
N LEU A 74 10.40 -5.43 -8.72
CA LEU A 74 9.63 -6.33 -7.87
C LEU A 74 8.64 -5.53 -7.03
N PHE A 75 7.40 -5.96 -7.00
CA PHE A 75 6.39 -5.47 -6.08
C PHE A 75 6.11 -6.49 -4.98
N LEU A 76 6.34 -6.13 -3.72
CA LEU A 76 5.99 -6.97 -2.58
C LEU A 76 4.50 -6.84 -2.31
N LEU A 77 3.76 -7.93 -2.53
CA LEU A 77 2.32 -8.01 -2.29
C LEU A 77 2.01 -8.20 -0.80
N GLY A 78 0.88 -7.72 -0.44
CA GLY A 78 0.28 -7.59 0.88
C GLY A 78 -0.30 -6.20 0.98
N GLU A 79 -1.52 -6.06 1.51
CA GLU A 79 -2.27 -4.79 1.54
C GLU A 79 -1.55 -3.71 2.36
N ASN A 80 -0.53 -4.11 3.13
CA ASN A 80 0.37 -3.24 3.87
C ASN A 80 1.72 -3.94 4.13
N ALA A 81 2.44 -4.33 3.08
CA ALA A 81 3.70 -5.08 3.22
C ALA A 81 4.79 -4.32 3.98
N PHE A 82 4.77 -2.98 3.97
CA PHE A 82 5.77 -2.18 4.70
C PHE A 82 5.61 -2.23 6.23
N CYS A 83 4.54 -2.83 6.76
CA CYS A 83 4.38 -3.08 8.20
C CYS A 83 5.38 -4.15 8.72
N LEU A 84 5.99 -4.93 7.84
CA LEU A 84 7.01 -5.91 8.18
C LEU A 84 8.18 -5.25 8.92
N SER A 85 8.78 -5.97 9.86
CA SER A 85 9.97 -5.46 10.55
C SER A 85 11.10 -5.20 9.55
N THR A 86 11.94 -4.22 9.85
CA THR A 86 13.08 -3.88 9.00
C THR A 86 14.01 -5.08 8.80
N GLU A 87 14.23 -5.86 9.84
CA GLU A 87 15.02 -7.10 9.81
C GLU A 87 14.42 -8.12 8.82
N PHE A 88 13.10 -8.31 8.85
CA PHE A 88 12.44 -9.26 7.94
C PHE A 88 12.47 -8.76 6.49
N LEU A 89 12.34 -7.47 6.27
CA LEU A 89 12.52 -6.87 4.94
C LEU A 89 13.95 -7.08 4.42
N TYR A 90 14.98 -6.98 5.28
CA TYR A 90 16.36 -7.28 4.87
C TYR A 90 16.52 -8.74 4.44
N GLN A 91 15.95 -9.70 5.17
CA GLN A 91 15.99 -11.11 4.79
C GLN A 91 15.33 -11.34 3.42
N ILE A 92 14.18 -10.70 3.16
CA ILE A 92 13.51 -10.77 1.85
C ILE A 92 14.40 -10.18 0.75
N ILE A 93 15.01 -9.01 0.98
CA ILE A 93 15.89 -8.35 0.01
C ILE A 93 17.11 -9.21 -0.31
N ASP A 94 17.71 -9.87 0.69
CA ASP A 94 18.83 -10.78 0.49
C ASP A 94 18.43 -12.01 -0.38
N LEU A 95 17.22 -12.54 -0.16
CA LEU A 95 16.67 -13.59 -1.02
C LEU A 95 16.38 -13.09 -2.45
N VAL A 96 15.88 -11.87 -2.61
CA VAL A 96 15.69 -11.24 -3.92
C VAL A 96 17.02 -11.15 -4.66
N ALA A 97 18.07 -10.64 -4.01
CA ALA A 97 19.40 -10.57 -4.61
C ALA A 97 19.95 -11.94 -5.03
N LYS A 98 19.60 -12.99 -4.29
CA LYS A 98 20.02 -14.38 -4.58
C LYS A 98 19.30 -14.99 -5.79
N TYR A 99 17.97 -14.80 -5.90
CA TYR A 99 17.13 -15.51 -6.89
C TYR A 99 16.70 -14.66 -8.06
N MET A 100 16.70 -13.32 -7.92
CA MET A 100 16.36 -12.35 -8.95
C MET A 100 17.40 -11.22 -9.01
N PRO A 101 18.66 -11.51 -9.36
CA PRO A 101 19.79 -10.57 -9.24
C PRO A 101 19.64 -9.32 -10.13
N ASN A 102 18.78 -9.34 -11.13
CA ASN A 102 18.49 -8.19 -11.98
C ASN A 102 17.52 -7.18 -11.33
N VAL A 103 16.84 -7.57 -10.25
CA VAL A 103 15.93 -6.65 -9.52
C VAL A 103 16.76 -5.61 -8.76
N HIS A 104 16.54 -4.35 -9.10
CA HIS A 104 17.16 -3.20 -8.45
C HIS A 104 16.14 -2.16 -7.96
N ARG A 105 14.84 -2.44 -8.16
CA ARG A 105 13.73 -1.60 -7.71
C ARG A 105 12.67 -2.46 -7.03
N ILE A 106 12.51 -2.28 -5.73
CA ILE A 106 11.48 -2.92 -4.91
C ILE A 106 10.47 -1.86 -4.49
N ALA A 107 9.18 -2.15 -4.68
CA ALA A 107 8.08 -1.30 -4.24
C ALA A 107 7.05 -2.12 -3.46
N MET A 108 6.22 -1.46 -2.65
CA MET A 108 5.18 -2.11 -1.86
C MET A 108 4.16 -1.11 -1.35
N TYR A 109 3.01 -1.61 -0.87
CA TYR A 109 2.04 -0.81 -0.15
C TYR A 109 2.53 -0.49 1.27
N SER A 110 2.17 0.70 1.73
CA SER A 110 2.52 1.20 3.06
C SER A 110 1.41 2.07 3.65
N ARG A 111 1.37 2.12 4.96
CA ARG A 111 0.65 3.11 5.75
C ARG A 111 1.64 4.13 6.33
N ALA A 112 1.15 5.35 6.59
CA ALA A 112 2.00 6.39 7.18
C ALA A 112 2.56 6.01 8.56
N ASP A 113 1.75 5.36 9.39
CA ASP A 113 2.19 4.94 10.73
C ASP A 113 3.29 3.87 10.70
N ASP A 114 3.37 3.03 9.66
CA ASP A 114 4.46 2.06 9.52
C ASP A 114 5.78 2.72 9.09
N ILE A 115 5.72 3.82 8.36
CA ILE A 115 6.88 4.66 8.06
C ILE A 115 7.40 5.30 9.36
N LEU A 116 6.50 5.84 10.18
CA LEU A 116 6.85 6.47 11.46
C LEU A 116 7.44 5.49 12.49
N ARG A 117 7.14 4.20 12.38
CA ARG A 117 7.72 3.17 13.26
C ARG A 117 9.16 2.84 12.93
N LYS A 118 9.63 3.16 11.74
CA LYS A 118 11.03 2.94 11.33
C LYS A 118 11.86 4.19 11.60
N THR A 119 13.12 4.00 11.97
CA THR A 119 14.07 5.12 12.11
C THR A 119 14.49 5.64 10.73
N ASP A 120 15.01 6.86 10.67
CA ASP A 120 15.53 7.41 9.41
C ASP A 120 16.74 6.63 8.89
N GLU A 121 17.52 6.04 9.79
CA GLU A 121 18.61 5.17 9.42
C GLU A 121 18.13 3.88 8.76
N GLU A 122 17.10 3.24 9.31
CA GLU A 122 16.44 2.08 8.70
C GLU A 122 15.87 2.41 7.31
N LEU A 123 15.21 3.56 7.17
CA LEU A 123 14.67 4.01 5.87
C LEU A 123 15.79 4.23 4.85
N ARG A 124 16.91 4.89 5.23
CA ARG A 124 18.07 5.10 4.34
C ARG A 124 18.70 3.76 3.95
N LEU A 125 18.82 2.83 4.89
CA LEU A 125 19.36 1.51 4.60
C LEU A 125 18.44 0.68 3.71
N LEU A 126 17.12 0.71 3.92
CA LEU A 126 16.15 0.09 3.02
C LEU A 126 16.27 0.68 1.60
N LYS A 127 16.39 2.02 1.49
CA LYS A 127 16.63 2.69 0.21
C LYS A 127 17.91 2.20 -0.47
N SER A 128 19.01 2.14 0.25
CA SER A 128 20.30 1.69 -0.30
C SER A 128 20.29 0.22 -0.74
N ARG A 129 19.39 -0.59 -0.18
CA ARG A 129 19.18 -2.00 -0.51
C ARG A 129 18.12 -2.22 -1.61
N GLY A 130 17.61 -1.15 -2.24
CA GLY A 130 16.74 -1.26 -3.40
C GLY A 130 15.25 -1.04 -3.12
N VAL A 131 14.82 -0.72 -1.89
CA VAL A 131 13.45 -0.23 -1.63
C VAL A 131 13.32 1.15 -2.25
N ALA A 132 12.76 1.20 -3.44
CA ALA A 132 12.76 2.39 -4.28
C ALA A 132 11.50 3.23 -4.10
N ALA A 133 10.34 2.60 -3.83
CA ALA A 133 9.08 3.31 -3.76
C ALA A 133 8.06 2.68 -2.82
N LEU A 134 7.21 3.52 -2.23
CA LEU A 134 6.06 3.12 -1.42
C LEU A 134 4.76 3.68 -2.00
N HIS A 135 3.71 2.86 -1.98
CA HIS A 135 2.35 3.25 -2.37
C HIS A 135 1.51 3.44 -1.11
N ILE A 136 1.06 4.66 -0.85
CA ILE A 136 0.52 5.07 0.45
C ILE A 136 -0.90 5.55 0.30
N GLY A 137 -1.82 4.89 1.01
CA GLY A 137 -3.19 5.37 1.15
C GLY A 137 -3.26 6.56 2.10
N VAL A 138 -3.31 7.77 1.56
CA VAL A 138 -3.60 9.00 2.31
C VAL A 138 -5.11 9.15 2.53
N GLU A 139 -5.88 8.94 1.50
CA GLU A 139 -7.34 8.94 1.37
C GLU A 139 -7.98 10.31 1.63
N SER A 140 -7.55 11.04 2.65
CA SER A 140 -8.01 12.38 3.02
C SER A 140 -6.90 13.15 3.77
N GLY A 141 -6.91 14.48 3.67
CA GLY A 141 -6.13 15.37 4.53
C GLY A 141 -6.92 15.89 5.72
N SER A 142 -8.18 15.47 5.90
CA SER A 142 -9.07 15.95 6.96
C SER A 142 -9.09 15.01 8.15
N ASP A 143 -8.63 15.49 9.31
CA ASP A 143 -8.58 14.70 10.53
C ASP A 143 -9.96 14.19 10.99
N PRO A 144 -11.05 14.99 10.95
CA PRO A 144 -12.38 14.48 11.24
C PRO A 144 -12.78 13.30 10.35
N ILE A 145 -12.50 13.36 9.05
CA ILE A 145 -12.81 12.29 8.10
C ILE A 145 -11.91 11.06 8.34
N LEU A 146 -10.62 11.26 8.55
CA LEU A 146 -9.68 10.18 8.88
C LEU A 146 -10.09 9.43 10.15
N ALA A 147 -10.53 10.16 11.17
CA ALA A 147 -11.02 9.59 12.43
C ALA A 147 -12.33 8.82 12.22
N GLU A 148 -13.33 9.41 11.55
CA GLU A 148 -14.63 8.79 11.29
C GLU A 148 -14.50 7.54 10.41
N ARG A 149 -13.59 7.56 9.44
CA ARG A 149 -13.28 6.41 8.57
C ARG A 149 -12.31 5.42 9.20
N CYS A 150 -11.93 5.62 10.45
CA CYS A 150 -11.02 4.75 11.21
C CYS A 150 -9.68 4.51 10.50
N LYS A 151 -9.12 5.54 9.82
CA LYS A 151 -7.84 5.41 9.11
C LYS A 151 -6.67 5.16 10.08
N GLY A 152 -6.76 5.64 11.33
CA GLY A 152 -5.80 5.39 12.39
C GLY A 152 -4.54 6.26 12.32
N VAL A 153 -4.56 7.30 11.51
CA VAL A 153 -3.51 8.32 11.41
C VAL A 153 -4.13 9.70 11.27
N THR A 154 -3.41 10.74 11.67
CA THR A 154 -3.77 12.14 11.46
C THR A 154 -3.07 12.72 10.23
N SER A 155 -3.57 13.86 9.74
CA SER A 155 -2.94 14.61 8.64
C SER A 155 -1.50 15.01 8.99
N ALA A 156 -1.24 15.39 10.23
CA ALA A 156 0.11 15.73 10.71
C ALA A 156 1.04 14.50 10.68
N GLN A 157 0.56 13.33 11.08
CA GLN A 157 1.33 12.08 11.00
C GLN A 157 1.60 11.66 9.55
N ILE A 158 0.64 11.85 8.64
CA ILE A 158 0.84 11.62 7.23
C ILE A 158 1.92 12.55 6.69
N LEU A 159 1.85 13.84 6.99
CA LEU A 159 2.83 14.83 6.56
C LEU A 159 4.24 14.49 7.05
N ASP A 160 4.40 14.17 8.33
CA ASP A 160 5.69 13.77 8.91
C ASP A 160 6.25 12.51 8.22
N ALA A 161 5.43 11.46 8.07
CA ALA A 161 5.86 10.23 7.40
C ALA A 161 6.37 10.48 5.97
N LEU A 162 5.65 11.29 5.19
CA LEU A 162 5.99 11.53 3.79
C LEU A 162 7.21 12.45 3.65
N HIS A 163 7.37 13.47 4.50
CA HIS A 163 8.61 14.26 4.56
C HIS A 163 9.83 13.40 4.91
N ARG A 164 9.69 12.40 5.79
CA ARG A 164 10.79 11.48 6.08
C ARG A 164 11.17 10.63 4.85
N LEU A 165 10.20 10.22 4.03
CA LEU A 165 10.52 9.57 2.76
C LEU A 165 11.28 10.49 1.80
N GLU A 166 10.88 11.76 1.70
CA GLU A 166 11.59 12.76 0.89
C GLU A 166 13.04 12.93 1.34
N GLN A 167 13.27 13.01 2.67
CA GLN A 167 14.61 13.15 3.25
C GLN A 167 15.47 11.91 3.04
N THR A 168 14.87 10.74 2.98
CA THR A 168 15.60 9.47 2.78
C THR A 168 15.72 9.06 1.31
N GLY A 169 15.04 9.78 0.42
CA GLY A 169 15.07 9.56 -1.03
C GLY A 169 14.27 8.35 -1.51
N ILE A 170 13.37 7.80 -0.69
CA ILE A 170 12.40 6.79 -1.12
C ILE A 170 11.28 7.50 -1.85
N ASP A 171 11.05 7.14 -3.11
CA ASP A 171 9.93 7.65 -3.89
C ASP A 171 8.59 7.22 -3.25
N TYR A 172 7.55 8.03 -3.41
CA TYR A 172 6.23 7.63 -2.95
C TYR A 172 5.12 8.07 -3.88
N PHE A 173 4.07 7.27 -3.88
CA PHE A 173 2.83 7.47 -4.61
C PHE A 173 1.71 7.53 -3.59
N VAL A 174 0.77 8.46 -3.75
CA VAL A 174 -0.33 8.59 -2.81
C VAL A 174 -1.67 8.32 -3.48
N THR A 175 -2.56 7.66 -2.75
CA THR A 175 -3.96 7.57 -3.12
C THR A 175 -4.80 8.50 -2.27
N ILE A 176 -5.81 9.10 -2.88
CA ILE A 176 -6.88 9.84 -2.22
C ILE A 176 -8.21 9.31 -2.72
N ILE A 177 -9.24 9.39 -1.86
CA ILE A 177 -10.59 8.93 -2.22
C ILE A 177 -11.55 10.13 -2.19
N PRO A 178 -11.70 10.85 -3.32
CA PRO A 178 -12.71 11.90 -3.42
C PRO A 178 -14.10 11.36 -3.06
N GLY A 179 -14.83 12.12 -2.22
CA GLY A 179 -16.12 11.71 -1.71
C GLY A 179 -16.10 10.91 -0.41
N LEU A 180 -14.92 10.60 0.18
CA LEU A 180 -14.81 9.86 1.44
C LEU A 180 -15.50 10.55 2.63
N GLY A 181 -15.63 11.88 2.60
CA GLY A 181 -16.39 12.67 3.57
C GLY A 181 -17.91 12.74 3.30
N GLY A 182 -18.38 12.08 2.22
CA GLY A 182 -19.77 12.21 1.80
C GLY A 182 -20.15 13.63 1.35
N ARG A 183 -21.46 13.87 1.20
CA ARG A 183 -21.98 15.20 0.81
C ARG A 183 -21.69 16.24 1.87
N GLU A 184 -21.83 15.89 3.13
CA GLU A 184 -21.72 16.82 4.26
C GLU A 184 -20.31 17.42 4.37
N TYR A 185 -19.26 16.60 4.25
CA TYR A 185 -17.87 17.04 4.42
C TYR A 185 -17.11 17.20 3.11
N SER A 186 -17.79 17.24 1.95
CA SER A 186 -17.11 17.25 0.65
C SER A 186 -16.18 18.45 0.47
N HIS A 187 -16.61 19.66 0.87
CA HIS A 187 -15.81 20.88 0.80
C HIS A 187 -14.61 20.82 1.76
N LEU A 188 -14.84 20.40 3.00
CA LEU A 188 -13.79 20.24 4.00
C LEU A 188 -12.75 19.23 3.54
N HIS A 189 -13.22 18.07 3.02
CA HIS A 189 -12.36 17.05 2.45
C HIS A 189 -11.45 17.59 1.35
N ALA A 190 -12.02 18.27 0.37
CA ALA A 190 -11.27 18.83 -0.75
C ALA A 190 -10.22 19.85 -0.29
N LEU A 191 -10.64 20.80 0.57
CA LEU A 191 -9.76 21.87 1.03
C LEU A 191 -8.59 21.37 1.88
N GLU A 192 -8.87 20.51 2.87
CA GLU A 192 -7.84 20.00 3.77
C GLU A 192 -6.92 18.99 3.07
N THR A 193 -7.45 18.18 2.16
CA THR A 193 -6.63 17.29 1.34
C THR A 193 -5.69 18.07 0.42
N ALA A 194 -6.19 19.14 -0.23
CA ALA A 194 -5.35 20.00 -1.04
C ALA A 194 -4.26 20.71 -0.20
N ARG A 195 -4.61 21.18 1.00
CA ARG A 195 -3.62 21.80 1.92
C ARG A 195 -2.53 20.83 2.34
N LEU A 196 -2.87 19.58 2.61
CA LEU A 196 -1.90 18.53 2.92
C LEU A 196 -0.99 18.27 1.72
N LEU A 197 -1.58 17.98 0.56
CA LEU A 197 -0.84 17.60 -0.64
C LEU A 197 0.07 18.71 -1.18
N ASN A 198 -0.30 19.98 -1.02
CA ASN A 198 0.53 21.13 -1.43
C ASN A 198 1.84 21.26 -0.64
N GLN A 199 2.02 20.53 0.44
CA GLN A 199 3.24 20.48 1.24
C GLN A 199 4.13 19.27 0.90
N LEU A 200 3.74 18.45 -0.08
CA LEU A 200 4.33 17.15 -0.40
C LEU A 200 4.70 17.07 -1.88
N HIS A 201 5.64 16.18 -2.20
CA HIS A 201 6.13 15.98 -3.57
C HIS A 201 6.01 14.51 -4.02
N PRO A 202 4.79 13.92 -4.00
CA PRO A 202 4.59 12.56 -4.47
C PRO A 202 4.91 12.43 -5.96
N LYS A 203 5.41 11.26 -6.39
CA LYS A 203 5.62 10.98 -7.82
C LYS A 203 4.32 10.94 -8.61
N ASN A 204 3.23 10.57 -7.94
CA ASN A 204 1.89 10.58 -8.52
C ASN A 204 0.83 10.65 -7.41
N ILE A 205 -0.30 11.28 -7.72
CA ILE A 205 -1.51 11.29 -6.89
C ILE A 205 -2.58 10.52 -7.66
N TRP A 206 -3.01 9.41 -7.11
CA TRP A 206 -4.06 8.58 -7.68
C TRP A 206 -5.40 8.85 -6.98
N CYS A 207 -6.34 9.45 -7.71
CA CYS A 207 -7.69 9.70 -7.23
C CYS A 207 -8.56 8.46 -7.46
N LEU A 208 -8.87 7.74 -6.40
CA LEU A 208 -9.75 6.58 -6.45
C LEU A 208 -11.20 7.01 -6.23
N LYS A 209 -12.08 6.61 -7.13
CA LYS A 209 -13.52 6.83 -6.93
C LYS A 209 -14.00 6.04 -5.72
N LEU A 210 -14.68 6.73 -4.79
CA LEU A 210 -15.32 6.04 -3.67
C LEU A 210 -16.33 5.00 -4.20
N LYS A 211 -16.16 3.76 -3.75
CA LYS A 211 -17.11 2.66 -3.95
C LYS A 211 -17.60 2.18 -2.59
N LEU A 212 -18.89 1.98 -2.48
CA LEU A 212 -19.50 1.36 -1.31
C LEU A 212 -19.47 -0.16 -1.49
N TRP A 213 -18.55 -0.80 -0.79
CA TRP A 213 -18.43 -2.26 -0.82
C TRP A 213 -19.39 -2.87 0.20
N GLU A 214 -20.14 -3.90 -0.21
CA GLU A 214 -21.32 -4.43 0.52
C GLU A 214 -21.08 -4.76 1.99
N ASP A 215 -19.94 -5.35 2.31
CA ASP A 215 -19.64 -5.79 3.68
C ASP A 215 -19.02 -4.70 4.56
N THR A 216 -18.72 -3.53 4.00
CA THR A 216 -18.06 -2.47 4.75
C THR A 216 -19.03 -1.74 5.69
N LYS A 217 -18.47 -1.19 6.78
CA LYS A 217 -19.24 -0.35 7.70
C LYS A 217 -19.81 0.88 6.99
N LEU A 218 -19.04 1.49 6.08
CA LEU A 218 -19.48 2.68 5.32
C LEU A 218 -20.69 2.36 4.43
N CYS A 219 -20.73 1.19 3.79
CA CYS A 219 -21.90 0.77 3.01
C CYS A 219 -23.13 0.62 3.90
N LYS A 220 -23.00 0.01 5.08
CA LYS A 220 -24.09 -0.13 6.05
C LYS A 220 -24.57 1.24 6.58
N GLU A 221 -23.67 2.19 6.77
CA GLU A 221 -24.00 3.58 7.14
C GLU A 221 -24.79 4.28 6.02
N ALA A 222 -24.38 4.09 4.77
CA ALA A 222 -25.08 4.65 3.60
C ALA A 222 -26.50 4.06 3.45
N GLN A 223 -26.66 2.76 3.61
CA GLN A 223 -27.98 2.10 3.57
C GLN A 223 -28.94 2.61 4.65
N LYS A 224 -28.42 3.01 5.81
CA LYS A 224 -29.20 3.59 6.92
C LYS A 224 -29.40 5.10 6.81
N GLY A 225 -28.88 5.75 5.76
CA GLY A 225 -28.97 7.19 5.56
C GLY A 225 -28.00 8.02 6.39
N PHE A 226 -27.06 7.40 7.13
CA PHE A 226 -26.05 8.12 7.89
C PHE A 226 -24.87 8.60 7.06
N PHE A 227 -24.71 8.11 5.85
CA PHE A 227 -23.73 8.56 4.89
C PHE A 227 -24.39 8.79 3.54
N GLN A 228 -24.19 9.98 2.97
CA GLN A 228 -24.69 10.33 1.62
C GLN A 228 -23.53 10.49 0.67
N MET A 229 -23.47 9.65 -0.36
CA MET A 229 -22.46 9.80 -1.41
C MET A 229 -22.62 11.12 -2.16
N MET A 230 -21.49 11.64 -2.64
CA MET A 230 -21.50 12.67 -3.67
C MET A 230 -22.06 12.07 -4.95
N THR A 231 -23.04 12.77 -5.56
CA THR A 231 -23.47 12.48 -6.92
C THR A 231 -22.60 13.27 -7.89
N PRO A 232 -22.15 12.70 -9.01
CA PRO A 232 -21.62 13.51 -10.10
C PRO A 232 -22.69 14.52 -10.52
N GLU A 233 -22.35 15.79 -10.57
CA GLU A 233 -23.16 16.80 -11.26
C GLU A 233 -22.92 16.70 -12.76
#